data_b60fed591ef95c09ba43a08fa779856f
#
_entry.id   b60fed591ef95c09ba43a08fa779856f
#
_cell.length_a   1.000
_cell.length_b   1.000
_cell.length_c   1.000
_cell.angle_alpha   90.00
_cell.angle_beta   90.00
_cell.angle_gamma   90.00
#
_symmetry.space_group_name_H-M   'P 1'
#
loop_
_entity.id
_entity.type
_entity.pdbx_description
1 polymer ?
#
loop_
_entity_poly.entity_id
_entity_poly.type
_entity_poly.pdbx_seq_one_letter_code
_entity_poly.pdbx_strand_id
1 'polypeptide(L)'
;MSIIVGIRCFGPSKATARLEGSKTYSKDFMKRHNIPTAEYGNFYDYESARQYLDSVSHQVVIKADGLAGGKGVIIPATKEEAHQALREMMVDHQFGAAGNEVVIEECLEGDELSVLTFSDGYTIRSLPPAQDHKRIFDGDQGSNTGGMGCYAPTPIGTKEVLEEIDRTIVQPSIDGMRRDGKLSLHSSLVTLN
;
A
#
# COMPACT_ATOMS: atom_id res chain seq x y z
N MET A 1 7.54 -9.06 16.15
CA MET A 1 7.01 -9.32 17.53
C MET A 1 7.76 -10.51 18.10
N SER A 2 8.36 -10.36 19.27
CA SER A 2 9.33 -11.33 19.78
C SER A 2 8.66 -12.57 20.32
N ILE A 3 9.20 -13.73 20.00
CA ILE A 3 8.87 -15.03 20.64
C ILE A 3 9.41 -15.02 22.10
N ILE A 4 9.17 -13.96 22.85
CA ILE A 4 9.73 -13.78 24.20
C ILE A 4 9.01 -14.67 25.21
N VAL A 5 7.84 -15.20 24.90
CA VAL A 5 6.99 -15.98 25.82
C VAL A 5 6.74 -17.42 25.40
N GLY A 6 7.50 -17.96 24.43
CA GLY A 6 7.35 -19.35 23.98
C GLY A 6 6.08 -19.66 23.20
N ILE A 7 5.27 -18.66 22.85
CA ILE A 7 4.07 -18.84 22.04
C ILE A 7 4.46 -18.85 20.58
N ARG A 8 4.05 -19.87 19.83
CA ARG A 8 4.23 -19.93 18.39
C ARG A 8 3.33 -18.91 17.72
N CYS A 9 3.92 -18.00 16.95
CA CYS A 9 3.22 -16.97 16.20
C CYS A 9 3.37 -17.22 14.70
N PHE A 10 2.27 -17.11 13.99
CA PHE A 10 2.23 -17.06 12.53
C PHE A 10 2.20 -15.60 12.11
N GLY A 11 3.08 -15.18 11.21
CA GLY A 11 3.10 -13.81 10.70
C GLY A 11 4.44 -13.42 10.07
N PRO A 12 4.49 -12.24 9.44
CA PRO A 12 5.68 -11.75 8.77
C PRO A 12 6.81 -11.45 9.77
N SER A 13 8.05 -11.66 9.32
CA SER A 13 9.23 -11.15 10.04
C SER A 13 9.23 -9.62 9.99
N LYS A 14 10.04 -8.98 10.85
CA LYS A 14 10.22 -7.52 10.81
C LYS A 14 10.67 -7.04 9.41
N ALA A 15 11.52 -7.81 8.74
CA ALA A 15 12.01 -7.48 7.40
C ALA A 15 10.91 -7.56 6.34
N THR A 16 10.04 -8.57 6.43
CA THR A 16 8.90 -8.75 5.52
C THR A 16 7.79 -7.75 5.79
N ALA A 17 7.51 -7.46 7.06
CA ALA A 17 6.50 -6.48 7.46
C ALA A 17 6.81 -5.05 6.98
N ARG A 18 8.02 -4.78 6.51
CA ARG A 18 8.39 -3.50 5.92
C ARG A 18 7.61 -3.19 4.63
N LEU A 19 7.12 -4.20 3.91
CA LEU A 19 6.26 -4.00 2.74
C LEU A 19 4.96 -3.26 3.11
N GLU A 20 4.43 -3.49 4.30
CA GLU A 20 3.26 -2.77 4.80
C GLU A 20 3.66 -1.49 5.54
N GLY A 21 4.77 -1.52 6.25
CA GLY A 21 5.21 -0.44 7.14
C GLY A 21 5.86 0.76 6.46
N SER A 22 6.28 0.65 5.20
CA SER A 22 6.92 1.71 4.42
C SER A 22 6.46 1.66 2.97
N LYS A 23 5.74 2.72 2.56
CA LYS A 23 5.20 2.84 1.19
C LYS A 23 6.30 3.06 0.17
N THR A 24 7.32 3.87 0.50
CA THR A 24 8.47 4.11 -0.37
C THR A 24 9.22 2.79 -0.64
N TYR A 25 9.45 2.01 0.40
CA TYR A 25 10.05 0.69 0.27
C TYR A 25 9.18 -0.26 -0.58
N SER A 26 7.87 -0.27 -0.35
CA SER A 26 6.93 -1.12 -1.08
C SER A 26 6.92 -0.79 -2.57
N LYS A 27 6.87 0.50 -2.93
CA LYS A 27 6.92 0.95 -4.31
C LYS A 27 8.22 0.55 -5.01
N ASP A 28 9.35 0.79 -4.37
CA ASP A 28 10.66 0.39 -4.91
C ASP A 28 10.81 -1.13 -5.04
N PHE A 29 10.23 -1.87 -4.11
CA PHE A 29 10.16 -3.33 -4.18
C PHE A 29 9.33 -3.78 -5.39
N MET A 30 8.13 -3.24 -5.57
CA MET A 30 7.27 -3.58 -6.71
C MET A 30 7.95 -3.27 -8.04
N LYS A 31 8.56 -2.10 -8.18
CA LYS A 31 9.32 -1.71 -9.38
C LYS A 31 10.47 -2.68 -9.65
N ARG A 32 11.26 -3.01 -8.63
CA ARG A 32 12.45 -3.89 -8.74
C ARG A 32 12.09 -5.32 -9.15
N HIS A 33 10.90 -5.77 -8.74
CA HIS A 33 10.43 -7.12 -9.04
C HIS A 33 9.37 -7.19 -10.16
N ASN A 34 9.17 -6.07 -10.91
CA ASN A 34 8.21 -5.95 -12.00
C ASN A 34 6.78 -6.30 -11.57
N ILE A 35 6.38 -5.91 -10.37
CA ILE A 35 5.02 -6.05 -9.86
C ILE A 35 4.23 -4.81 -10.28
N PRO A 36 3.06 -4.97 -10.92
CA PRO A 36 2.22 -3.85 -11.33
C PRO A 36 1.87 -2.94 -10.15
N THR A 37 2.00 -1.64 -10.36
CA THR A 37 1.60 -0.60 -9.40
C THR A 37 1.37 0.72 -10.15
N ALA A 38 0.65 1.66 -9.55
CA ALA A 38 0.50 3.01 -10.08
C ALA A 38 1.85 3.68 -10.35
N GLU A 39 1.94 4.52 -11.37
CA GLU A 39 3.14 5.36 -11.58
C GLU A 39 3.42 6.20 -10.33
N TYR A 40 4.68 6.30 -9.93
CA TYR A 40 5.02 6.93 -8.65
C TYR A 40 6.40 7.57 -8.64
N GLY A 41 6.59 8.49 -7.69
CA GLY A 41 7.88 8.99 -7.24
C GLY A 41 8.01 8.91 -5.72
N ASN A 42 9.17 8.50 -5.24
CA ASN A 42 9.55 8.53 -3.83
C ASN A 42 10.41 9.77 -3.56
N PHE A 43 10.06 10.54 -2.52
CA PHE A 43 10.73 11.80 -2.20
C PHE A 43 11.11 11.86 -0.73
N TYR A 44 12.34 12.34 -0.50
CA TYR A 44 12.97 12.48 0.80
C TYR A 44 13.23 13.95 1.15
N ASP A 45 12.91 14.86 0.22
CA ASP A 45 12.99 16.31 0.39
C ASP A 45 11.83 17.01 -0.32
N TYR A 46 11.39 18.12 0.24
CA TYR A 46 10.25 18.90 -0.25
C TYR A 46 10.44 19.45 -1.66
N GLU A 47 11.63 19.94 -1.99
CA GLU A 47 11.85 20.60 -3.28
C GLU A 47 11.79 19.62 -4.45
N SER A 48 12.38 18.43 -4.32
CA SER A 48 12.27 17.37 -5.32
C SER A 48 10.83 16.90 -5.51
N ALA A 49 10.10 16.74 -4.41
CA ALA A 49 8.68 16.36 -4.44
C ALA A 49 7.83 17.43 -5.13
N ARG A 50 8.07 18.71 -4.82
CA ARG A 50 7.39 19.84 -5.45
C ARG A 50 7.64 19.91 -6.96
N GLN A 51 8.90 19.76 -7.39
CA GLN A 51 9.25 19.76 -8.82
C GLN A 51 8.57 18.63 -9.59
N TYR A 52 8.50 17.44 -8.99
CA TYR A 52 7.78 16.31 -9.59
C TYR A 52 6.29 16.63 -9.71
N LEU A 53 5.67 17.15 -8.66
CA LEU A 53 4.25 17.54 -8.66
C LEU A 53 3.93 18.59 -9.74
N ASP A 54 4.86 19.54 -9.97
CA ASP A 54 4.72 20.53 -11.04
C ASP A 54 4.80 19.90 -12.44
N SER A 55 5.57 18.82 -12.59
CA SER A 55 5.83 18.15 -13.87
C SER A 55 4.73 17.21 -14.35
N VAL A 56 3.94 16.64 -13.43
CA VAL A 56 2.88 15.68 -13.76
C VAL A 56 1.58 16.40 -14.13
N SER A 57 0.82 15.82 -15.07
CA SER A 57 -0.45 16.36 -15.55
C SER A 57 -1.69 15.58 -15.14
N HIS A 58 -1.50 14.37 -14.60
CA HIS A 58 -2.58 13.52 -14.09
C HIS A 58 -2.89 13.84 -12.63
N GLN A 59 -4.07 13.41 -12.17
CA GLN A 59 -4.43 13.48 -10.76
C GLN A 59 -3.49 12.58 -9.94
N VAL A 60 -3.05 13.08 -8.80
CA VAL A 60 -2.12 12.39 -7.93
C VAL A 60 -2.74 12.01 -6.59
N VAL A 61 -2.13 11.03 -5.93
CA VAL A 61 -2.33 10.73 -4.51
C VAL A 61 -1.00 10.99 -3.79
N ILE A 62 -1.04 11.74 -2.70
CA ILE A 62 0.14 12.02 -1.87
C ILE A 62 0.02 11.20 -0.58
N LYS A 63 1.04 10.39 -0.31
CA LYS A 63 1.04 9.46 0.83
C LYS A 63 2.28 9.68 1.69
N ALA A 64 2.09 9.94 2.98
CA ALA A 64 3.16 9.84 3.96
C ALA A 64 3.67 8.39 4.05
N ASP A 65 4.97 8.18 4.12
CA ASP A 65 5.58 6.83 4.09
C ASP A 65 5.14 5.96 5.26
N GLY A 66 5.19 6.52 6.47
CA GLY A 66 4.92 5.78 7.69
C GLY A 66 3.44 5.55 7.99
N LEU A 67 3.19 4.83 9.09
CA LEU A 67 1.87 4.58 9.62
C LEU A 67 1.29 5.85 10.24
N ALA A 68 0.51 6.61 9.50
CA ALA A 68 -0.13 7.85 9.92
C ALA A 68 -1.58 7.65 10.41
N GLY A 69 -1.91 6.45 10.91
CA GLY A 69 -3.25 6.12 11.41
C GLY A 69 -4.35 6.22 10.34
N GLY A 70 -4.04 5.91 9.08
CA GLY A 70 -4.97 6.02 7.95
C GLY A 70 -5.19 7.44 7.42
N LYS A 71 -4.59 8.46 8.05
CA LYS A 71 -4.77 9.88 7.67
C LYS A 71 -3.68 10.44 6.78
N GLY A 72 -2.60 9.68 6.56
CA GLY A 72 -1.45 10.10 5.76
C GLY A 72 -1.63 9.91 4.25
N VAL A 73 -2.86 9.80 3.75
CA VAL A 73 -3.19 9.68 2.33
C VAL A 73 -4.11 10.82 1.96
N ILE A 74 -3.68 11.66 1.02
CA ILE A 74 -4.44 12.82 0.54
C ILE A 74 -4.61 12.70 -0.97
N ILE A 75 -5.84 12.85 -1.43
CA ILE A 75 -6.23 12.88 -2.85
C ILE A 75 -6.67 14.31 -3.15
N PRO A 76 -5.76 15.17 -3.61
CA PRO A 76 -6.08 16.58 -3.86
C PRO A 76 -6.92 16.73 -5.13
N ALA A 77 -7.88 17.64 -5.12
CA ALA A 77 -8.69 17.94 -6.29
C ALA A 77 -8.00 18.93 -7.25
N THR A 78 -7.08 19.77 -6.73
CA THR A 78 -6.35 20.78 -7.50
C THR A 78 -4.85 20.70 -7.23
N LYS A 79 -4.04 21.33 -8.10
CA LYS A 79 -2.59 21.45 -7.89
C LYS A 79 -2.26 22.25 -6.64
N GLU A 80 -3.04 23.28 -6.34
CA GLU A 80 -2.87 24.11 -5.15
C GLU A 80 -3.07 23.28 -3.88
N GLU A 81 -4.12 22.46 -3.84
CA GLU A 81 -4.35 21.51 -2.74
C GLU A 81 -3.23 20.49 -2.62
N ALA A 82 -2.70 20.01 -3.74
CA ALA A 82 -1.58 19.08 -3.76
C ALA A 82 -0.31 19.70 -3.16
N HIS A 83 0.01 20.94 -3.52
CA HIS A 83 1.13 21.68 -2.94
C HIS A 83 0.95 21.95 -1.45
N GLN A 84 -0.28 22.29 -1.03
CA GLN A 84 -0.59 22.49 0.38
C GLN A 84 -0.41 21.19 1.18
N ALA A 85 -0.97 20.09 0.69
CA ALA A 85 -0.83 18.77 1.33
C ALA A 85 0.64 18.34 1.46
N LEU A 86 1.42 18.53 0.40
CA LEU A 86 2.86 18.21 0.41
C LEU A 86 3.61 19.06 1.44
N ARG A 87 3.29 20.35 1.56
CA ARG A 87 3.88 21.25 2.54
C ARG A 87 3.54 20.82 3.97
N GLU A 88 2.27 20.54 4.24
CA GLU A 88 1.80 20.08 5.55
C GLU A 88 2.49 18.78 6.00
N MET A 89 2.72 17.85 5.04
CA MET A 89 3.40 16.58 5.34
C MET A 89 4.88 16.78 5.62
N MET A 90 5.62 17.46 4.71
CA MET A 90 7.09 17.45 4.71
C MET A 90 7.72 18.66 5.42
N VAL A 91 7.03 19.80 5.47
CA VAL A 91 7.57 21.03 6.07
C VAL A 91 6.98 21.26 7.45
N ASP A 92 5.66 21.17 7.58
CA ASP A 92 4.95 21.44 8.82
C ASP A 92 4.90 20.21 9.74
N HIS A 93 5.37 19.05 9.23
CA HIS A 93 5.46 17.77 9.95
C HIS A 93 4.15 17.34 10.63
N GLN A 94 3.00 17.56 9.97
CA GLN A 94 1.67 17.23 10.50
C GLN A 94 1.55 15.76 10.93
N PHE A 95 2.29 14.86 10.28
CA PHE A 95 2.33 13.42 10.57
C PHE A 95 3.61 12.99 11.31
N GLY A 96 4.35 13.95 11.91
CA GLY A 96 5.60 13.69 12.57
C GLY A 96 6.62 12.97 11.66
N ALA A 97 7.34 12.00 12.18
CA ALA A 97 8.36 11.27 11.42
C ALA A 97 7.79 10.50 10.19
N ALA A 98 6.49 10.18 10.17
CA ALA A 98 5.86 9.50 9.05
C ALA A 98 5.82 10.37 7.77
N GLY A 99 5.84 11.69 7.91
CA GLY A 99 5.85 12.66 6.81
C GLY A 99 7.26 13.05 6.30
N ASN A 100 8.33 12.49 6.87
CA ASN A 100 9.69 12.78 6.40
C ASN A 100 9.96 12.25 4.99
N GLU A 101 9.25 11.21 4.58
CA GLU A 101 9.28 10.64 3.25
C GLU A 101 7.86 10.59 2.71
N VAL A 102 7.70 10.88 1.42
CA VAL A 102 6.40 10.83 0.75
C VAL A 102 6.47 10.03 -0.53
N VAL A 103 5.37 9.38 -0.86
CA VAL A 103 5.10 8.82 -2.17
C VAL A 103 4.09 9.73 -2.85
N ILE A 104 4.40 10.17 -4.07
CA ILE A 104 3.43 10.81 -4.95
C ILE A 104 3.16 9.81 -6.08
N GLU A 105 1.93 9.41 -6.23
CA GLU A 105 1.55 8.40 -7.22
C GLU A 105 0.32 8.81 -8.02
N GLU A 106 0.16 8.20 -9.18
CA GLU A 106 -1.02 8.32 -10.01
C GLU A 106 -2.28 7.92 -9.23
N CYS A 107 -3.34 8.71 -9.33
CA CYS A 107 -4.64 8.36 -8.78
C CYS A 107 -5.33 7.36 -9.70
N LEU A 108 -5.35 6.10 -9.32
CA LEU A 108 -6.07 5.06 -10.05
C LEU A 108 -7.57 5.15 -9.75
N GLU A 109 -8.38 4.90 -10.76
CA GLU A 109 -9.84 4.80 -10.66
C GLU A 109 -10.26 3.34 -10.83
N GLY A 110 -11.19 2.88 -10.03
CA GLY A 110 -11.71 1.50 -10.09
C GLY A 110 -12.27 1.02 -8.77
N ASP A 111 -12.79 -0.20 -8.79
CA ASP A 111 -13.28 -0.87 -7.58
C ASP A 111 -12.10 -1.39 -6.76
N GLU A 112 -12.16 -1.16 -5.44
CA GLU A 112 -11.15 -1.67 -4.51
C GLU A 112 -11.41 -3.15 -4.21
N LEU A 113 -10.36 -3.95 -4.28
CA LEU A 113 -10.39 -5.38 -3.99
C LEU A 113 -9.25 -5.77 -3.05
N SER A 114 -9.58 -6.38 -1.93
CA SER A 114 -8.61 -6.90 -0.98
C SER A 114 -8.43 -8.41 -1.16
N VAL A 115 -7.20 -8.84 -1.39
CA VAL A 115 -6.82 -10.26 -1.47
C VAL A 115 -5.80 -10.56 -0.39
N LEU A 116 -6.21 -11.32 0.63
CA LEU A 116 -5.34 -11.75 1.71
C LEU A 116 -4.82 -13.15 1.41
N THR A 117 -3.52 -13.34 1.51
CA THR A 117 -2.87 -14.58 1.10
C THR A 117 -1.94 -15.13 2.17
N PHE A 118 -2.08 -16.41 2.46
CA PHE A 118 -1.11 -17.16 3.26
C PHE A 118 0.03 -17.66 2.38
N SER A 119 1.25 -17.61 2.88
CA SER A 119 2.41 -18.18 2.20
C SER A 119 3.39 -18.81 3.20
N ASP A 120 4.00 -19.90 2.78
CA ASP A 120 5.15 -20.54 3.45
C ASP A 120 6.50 -20.06 2.85
N GLY A 121 6.45 -19.07 1.96
CA GLY A 121 7.62 -18.55 1.23
C GLY A 121 7.78 -19.13 -0.18
N TYR A 122 6.99 -20.13 -0.54
CA TYR A 122 6.99 -20.77 -1.86
C TYR A 122 5.58 -20.92 -2.41
N THR A 123 4.69 -21.46 -1.60
CA THR A 123 3.30 -21.71 -1.94
C THR A 123 2.43 -20.56 -1.45
N ILE A 124 1.43 -20.20 -2.25
CA ILE A 124 0.41 -19.21 -1.89
C ILE A 124 -0.96 -19.88 -1.74
N ARG A 125 -1.77 -19.36 -0.83
CA ARG A 125 -3.19 -19.72 -0.67
C ARG A 125 -3.98 -18.48 -0.30
N SER A 126 -4.68 -17.93 -1.30
CA SER A 126 -5.48 -16.73 -1.13
C SER A 126 -6.82 -17.07 -0.45
N LEU A 127 -7.25 -16.20 0.43
CA LEU A 127 -8.58 -16.22 1.04
C LEU A 127 -9.63 -15.72 0.04
N PRO A 128 -10.93 -15.93 0.32
CA PRO A 128 -11.98 -15.32 -0.48
C PRO A 128 -11.76 -13.81 -0.61
N PRO A 129 -11.91 -13.24 -1.82
CA PRO A 129 -11.70 -11.81 -2.04
C PRO A 129 -12.70 -10.99 -1.23
N ALA A 130 -12.22 -9.89 -0.67
CA ALA A 130 -13.03 -8.99 0.14
C ALA A 130 -13.08 -7.60 -0.48
N GLN A 131 -14.14 -6.86 -0.22
CA GLN A 131 -14.28 -5.47 -0.56
C GLN A 131 -14.54 -4.67 0.70
N ASP A 132 -13.70 -3.65 0.92
CA ASP A 132 -13.79 -2.71 2.03
C ASP A 132 -14.34 -1.37 1.53
N HIS A 133 -15.32 -0.82 2.25
CA HIS A 133 -15.92 0.47 1.94
C HIS A 133 -15.37 1.52 2.90
N LYS A 134 -14.48 2.36 2.41
CA LYS A 134 -13.72 3.32 3.23
C LYS A 134 -14.34 4.71 3.30
N ARG A 135 -15.15 5.10 2.29
CA ARG A 135 -15.77 6.41 2.24
C ARG A 135 -16.91 6.56 3.24
N ILE A 136 -16.99 7.74 3.89
CA ILE A 136 -17.91 7.95 5.02
C ILE A 136 -19.37 8.16 4.58
N PHE A 137 -19.63 8.59 3.35
CA PHE A 137 -20.97 8.91 2.85
C PHE A 137 -21.44 7.92 1.79
N ASP A 138 -22.75 7.87 1.58
CA ASP A 138 -23.39 7.06 0.55
C ASP A 138 -22.84 7.41 -0.84
N GLY A 139 -22.86 6.43 -1.74
CA GLY A 139 -22.37 6.59 -3.11
C GLY A 139 -20.86 6.75 -3.22
N ASP A 140 -20.10 6.18 -2.28
CA ASP A 140 -18.63 6.24 -2.23
C ASP A 140 -18.11 7.68 -2.20
N GLN A 141 -18.68 8.51 -1.34
CA GLN A 141 -18.39 9.92 -1.20
C GLN A 141 -17.76 10.27 0.16
N GLY A 142 -17.10 11.43 0.19
CA GLY A 142 -16.49 11.96 1.41
C GLY A 142 -15.08 11.45 1.67
N SER A 143 -14.59 11.68 2.88
CA SER A 143 -13.22 11.29 3.28
C SER A 143 -13.13 9.79 3.61
N ASN A 144 -11.94 9.24 3.41
CA ASN A 144 -11.63 7.87 3.81
C ASN A 144 -11.66 7.71 5.34
N THR A 145 -12.10 6.55 5.76
CA THR A 145 -12.10 6.08 7.16
C THR A 145 -11.24 4.83 7.29
N GLY A 146 -11.21 4.22 8.46
CA GLY A 146 -10.61 2.90 8.67
C GLY A 146 -11.43 1.71 8.12
N GLY A 147 -12.58 2.01 7.49
CA GLY A 147 -13.54 1.05 6.96
C GLY A 147 -14.91 1.24 7.58
N MET A 148 -15.94 1.48 6.75
CA MET A 148 -17.33 1.58 7.16
C MET A 148 -18.00 0.22 7.20
N GLY A 149 -17.42 -0.76 6.55
CA GLY A 149 -17.84 -2.16 6.49
C GLY A 149 -17.13 -2.90 5.38
N CYS A 150 -17.05 -4.21 5.51
CA CYS A 150 -16.48 -5.06 4.48
C CYS A 150 -17.31 -6.34 4.32
N TYR A 151 -17.21 -6.98 3.18
CA TYR A 151 -17.81 -8.28 2.93
C TYR A 151 -16.92 -9.16 2.06
N ALA A 152 -17.07 -10.46 2.23
CA ALA A 152 -16.38 -11.50 1.47
C ALA A 152 -17.31 -12.72 1.34
N PRO A 153 -17.31 -13.43 0.18
CA PRO A 153 -16.64 -13.04 -1.04
C PRO A 153 -17.33 -11.86 -1.74
N THR A 154 -16.56 -11.07 -2.49
CA THR A 154 -17.09 -10.00 -3.35
C THR A 154 -17.25 -10.49 -4.78
N PRO A 155 -18.34 -10.10 -5.50
CA PRO A 155 -18.57 -10.51 -6.89
C PRO A 155 -17.55 -9.94 -7.89
N ILE A 156 -16.87 -8.82 -7.58
CA ILE A 156 -15.82 -8.26 -8.45
C ILE A 156 -14.55 -9.13 -8.47
N GLY A 157 -14.33 -9.94 -7.44
CA GLY A 157 -13.23 -10.91 -7.38
C GLY A 157 -13.54 -12.18 -8.18
N THR A 158 -13.67 -12.07 -9.50
CA THR A 158 -13.91 -13.24 -10.36
C THR A 158 -12.70 -14.17 -10.38
N LYS A 159 -12.91 -15.40 -10.83
CA LYS A 159 -11.84 -16.38 -10.93
C LYS A 159 -10.67 -15.86 -11.77
N GLU A 160 -10.98 -15.25 -12.90
CA GLU A 160 -9.99 -14.72 -13.85
C GLU A 160 -9.17 -13.58 -13.20
N VAL A 161 -9.82 -12.67 -12.47
CA VAL A 161 -9.18 -11.58 -11.75
C VAL A 161 -8.24 -12.13 -10.66
N LEU A 162 -8.70 -13.13 -9.89
CA LEU A 162 -7.88 -13.73 -8.84
C LEU A 162 -6.67 -14.50 -9.40
N GLU A 163 -6.85 -15.23 -10.50
CA GLU A 163 -5.74 -15.91 -11.19
C GLU A 163 -4.71 -14.91 -11.73
N GLU A 164 -5.16 -13.75 -12.23
CA GLU A 164 -4.26 -12.69 -12.66
C GLU A 164 -3.52 -12.06 -11.48
N ILE A 165 -4.19 -11.73 -10.40
CA ILE A 165 -3.59 -11.20 -9.16
C ILE A 165 -2.54 -12.18 -8.62
N ASP A 166 -2.88 -13.45 -8.50
CA ASP A 166 -1.94 -14.47 -8.02
C ASP A 166 -0.69 -14.55 -8.90
N ARG A 167 -0.85 -14.50 -10.22
CA ARG A 167 0.23 -14.59 -11.20
C ARG A 167 1.09 -13.34 -11.29
N THR A 168 0.48 -12.15 -11.24
CA THR A 168 1.19 -10.89 -11.53
C THR A 168 1.62 -10.14 -10.28
N ILE A 169 0.99 -10.38 -9.14
CA ILE A 169 1.21 -9.62 -7.91
C ILE A 169 1.64 -10.53 -6.76
N VAL A 170 0.82 -11.52 -6.37
CA VAL A 170 1.06 -12.30 -5.16
C VAL A 170 2.30 -13.17 -5.28
N GLN A 171 2.37 -14.04 -6.29
CA GLN A 171 3.51 -14.93 -6.46
C GLN A 171 4.81 -14.15 -6.72
N PRO A 172 4.85 -13.11 -7.58
CA PRO A 172 6.04 -12.27 -7.74
C PRO A 172 6.48 -11.57 -6.45
N SER A 173 5.54 -11.19 -5.57
CA SER A 173 5.87 -10.58 -4.26
C SER A 173 6.59 -11.59 -3.35
N ILE A 174 6.11 -12.81 -3.25
CA ILE A 174 6.74 -13.87 -2.47
C ILE A 174 8.11 -14.23 -3.03
N ASP A 175 8.21 -14.39 -4.36
CA ASP A 175 9.46 -14.69 -5.04
C ASP A 175 10.49 -13.55 -4.90
N GLY A 176 10.03 -12.31 -4.98
CA GLY A 176 10.85 -11.13 -4.78
C GLY A 176 11.42 -11.05 -3.37
N MET A 177 10.58 -11.27 -2.35
CA MET A 177 11.02 -11.29 -0.95
C MET A 177 12.04 -12.40 -0.70
N ARG A 178 11.87 -13.57 -1.33
CA ARG A 178 12.82 -14.67 -1.25
C ARG A 178 14.15 -14.31 -1.91
N ARG A 179 14.13 -13.70 -3.11
CA ARG A 179 15.34 -13.24 -3.82
C ARG A 179 16.10 -12.20 -3.01
N ASP A 180 15.39 -11.31 -2.32
CA ASP A 180 15.97 -10.30 -1.45
C ASP A 180 16.47 -10.86 -0.09
N GLY A 181 16.33 -12.18 0.15
CA GLY A 181 16.76 -12.83 1.39
C GLY A 181 15.95 -12.39 2.63
N LYS A 182 14.72 -11.89 2.44
CA LYS A 182 13.88 -11.32 3.50
C LYS A 182 12.77 -12.22 3.97
N LEU A 183 12.50 -13.32 3.26
CA LEU A 183 11.58 -14.35 3.73
C LEU A 183 12.27 -15.20 4.79
N SER A 184 11.73 -15.17 6.02
CA SER A 184 11.99 -16.23 6.98
C SER A 184 11.03 -17.40 6.70
N LEU A 185 11.45 -18.62 6.99
CA LEU A 185 10.68 -19.87 6.84
C LEU A 185 9.37 -19.92 7.65
N HIS A 186 8.91 -18.81 8.19
CA HIS A 186 7.67 -18.68 8.95
C HIS A 186 6.73 -17.82 8.09
N SER A 187 5.67 -18.43 7.69
CA SER A 187 4.51 -17.99 6.93
C SER A 187 4.18 -16.48 7.05
N SER A 188 3.94 -15.84 5.92
CA SER A 188 3.58 -14.43 5.81
C SER A 188 2.13 -14.27 5.34
N LEU A 189 1.40 -13.34 5.95
CA LEU A 189 0.16 -12.82 5.41
C LEU A 189 0.53 -11.64 4.51
N VAL A 190 0.14 -11.67 3.25
CA VAL A 190 0.28 -10.56 2.31
C VAL A 190 -1.11 -9.98 2.09
N THR A 191 -1.28 -8.71 2.41
CA THR A 191 -2.48 -7.94 2.07
C THR A 191 -2.15 -7.06 0.88
N LEU A 192 -2.98 -7.12 -0.16
CA LEU A 192 -2.89 -6.28 -1.34
C LEU A 192 -4.17 -5.45 -1.39
N ASN A 193 -4.04 -4.15 -1.33
CA ASN A 193 -5.11 -3.17 -1.53
C ASN A 193 -4.84 -2.40 -2.80
#